data_2046871180a6c9b8c92022d543e971a6
#
_entry.id   2046871180a6c9b8c92022d543e971a6
#
_cell.length_a   1.000
_cell.length_b   1.000
_cell.length_c   1.000
_cell.angle_alpha   90.00
_cell.angle_beta   90.00
_cell.angle_gamma   90.00
#
_symmetry.space_group_name_H-M   'P 1'
#
loop_
_entity.id
_entity.type
_entity.pdbx_description
1 polymer ?
#
loop_
_entity_poly.entity_id
_entity_poly.type
_entity_poly.pdbx_seq_one_letter_code
_entity_poly.pdbx_strand_id
1 'polypeptide(L)'
;MLKERVAIITGGDSSEREVALQTADATSESCIRMNIDFQVFDVANFRQLLELRLTGFTRVFLALHGGFGENGMAQAYLEGIKIPYNGPSPQASAICMDKLLSKHVANGLEIKTPKYLFYPNDSAVSFAVAKERFGSRFIVKPNGEGCSIGVSLVQGDVGEFDQAVKKASSFG
;
A
#
# COMPACT_ATOMS: atom_id res chain seq x y z
N MET A 1 29.80 3.50 -20.74
CA MET A 1 28.53 3.20 -20.03
C MET A 1 28.50 4.07 -18.78
N LEU A 2 27.41 4.74 -18.50
CA LEU A 2 27.24 5.45 -17.23
C LEU A 2 27.34 4.42 -16.09
N LYS A 3 28.14 4.71 -15.07
CA LYS A 3 28.23 3.86 -13.88
C LYS A 3 26.84 3.81 -13.22
N GLU A 4 26.38 2.62 -12.89
CA GLU A 4 25.06 2.45 -12.24
C GLU A 4 25.10 3.08 -10.85
N ARG A 5 24.08 3.90 -10.54
CA ARG A 5 23.90 4.54 -9.25
C ARG A 5 22.45 4.47 -8.85
N VAL A 6 22.16 3.87 -7.70
CA VAL A 6 20.80 3.58 -7.21
C VAL A 6 20.41 4.53 -6.10
N ALA A 7 19.24 5.17 -6.20
CA ALA A 7 18.61 5.85 -5.08
C ALA A 7 17.68 4.86 -4.37
N ILE A 8 17.93 4.55 -3.11
CA ILE A 8 17.03 3.74 -2.26
C ILE A 8 16.14 4.71 -1.51
N ILE A 9 14.83 4.69 -1.79
CA ILE A 9 13.85 5.58 -1.15
C ILE A 9 13.06 4.77 -0.13
N THR A 10 13.09 5.22 1.12
CA THR A 10 12.49 4.54 2.27
C THR A 10 11.76 5.50 3.20
N GLY A 11 11.22 5.00 4.30
CA GLY A 11 10.50 5.78 5.30
C GLY A 11 8.99 5.79 5.04
N GLY A 12 8.44 6.98 4.80
CA GLY A 12 7.00 7.18 4.63
C GLY A 12 6.29 7.52 5.93
N ASP A 13 5.00 7.84 5.82
CA ASP A 13 4.09 8.20 6.91
C ASP A 13 3.07 7.10 7.23
N SER A 14 3.20 5.94 6.59
CA SER A 14 2.35 4.79 6.84
C SER A 14 2.73 4.07 8.15
N SER A 15 1.81 3.26 8.64
CA SER A 15 2.05 2.35 9.77
C SER A 15 3.12 1.27 9.50
N GLU A 16 3.58 1.15 8.23
CA GLU A 16 4.59 0.20 7.79
C GLU A 16 6.01 0.82 7.66
N ARG A 17 6.22 2.04 8.22
CA ARG A 17 7.51 2.74 8.15
C ARG A 17 8.70 1.90 8.62
N GLU A 18 8.56 1.15 9.71
CA GLU A 18 9.63 0.28 10.22
C GLU A 18 10.00 -0.83 9.23
N VAL A 19 9.01 -1.38 8.53
CA VAL A 19 9.24 -2.39 7.48
C VAL A 19 9.98 -1.76 6.30
N ALA A 20 9.63 -0.52 5.94
CA ALA A 20 10.31 0.24 4.90
C ALA A 20 11.80 0.43 5.21
N LEU A 21 12.13 0.82 6.45
CA LEU A 21 13.52 0.99 6.89
C LEU A 21 14.30 -0.33 6.83
N GLN A 22 13.71 -1.44 7.32
CA GLN A 22 14.34 -2.76 7.24
C GLN A 22 14.56 -3.22 5.79
N THR A 23 13.63 -2.91 4.89
CA THR A 23 13.77 -3.20 3.46
C THR A 23 14.94 -2.40 2.84
N ALA A 24 15.09 -1.14 3.23
CA ALA A 24 16.20 -0.32 2.77
C ALA A 24 17.56 -0.82 3.28
N ASP A 25 17.64 -1.26 4.54
CA ASP A 25 18.85 -1.84 5.11
C ASP A 25 19.28 -3.11 4.34
N ALA A 26 18.36 -4.05 4.14
CA ALA A 26 18.61 -5.28 3.39
C ALA A 26 19.02 -5.00 1.92
N THR A 27 18.40 -3.99 1.31
CA THR A 27 18.75 -3.55 -0.06
C THR A 27 20.15 -2.93 -0.10
N SER A 28 20.47 -2.10 0.89
CA SER A 28 21.80 -1.47 1.03
C SER A 28 22.92 -2.50 1.17
N GLU A 29 22.72 -3.51 2.03
CA GLU A 29 23.65 -4.63 2.16
C GLU A 29 23.84 -5.38 0.84
N SER A 30 22.76 -5.55 0.07
CA SER A 30 22.84 -6.20 -1.24
C SER A 30 23.63 -5.36 -2.25
N CYS A 31 23.43 -4.03 -2.26
CA CYS A 31 24.21 -3.11 -3.08
C CYS A 31 25.70 -3.17 -2.73
N ILE A 32 26.05 -3.22 -1.42
CA ILE A 32 27.45 -3.38 -0.97
C ILE A 32 28.04 -4.68 -1.51
N ARG A 33 27.34 -5.81 -1.34
CA ARG A 33 27.84 -7.12 -1.83
C ARG A 33 28.05 -7.15 -3.33
N MET A 34 27.20 -6.41 -4.07
CA MET A 34 27.25 -6.33 -5.54
C MET A 34 28.16 -5.21 -6.07
N ASN A 35 28.81 -4.43 -5.19
CA ASN A 35 29.61 -3.26 -5.55
C ASN A 35 28.85 -2.24 -6.41
N ILE A 36 27.57 -2.01 -6.09
CA ILE A 36 26.69 -1.01 -6.71
C ILE A 36 26.77 0.29 -5.90
N ASP A 37 26.99 1.42 -6.58
CA ASP A 37 26.94 2.74 -5.96
C ASP A 37 25.48 3.09 -5.60
N PHE A 38 25.21 3.50 -4.37
CA PHE A 38 23.87 3.83 -3.91
C PHE A 38 23.84 4.94 -2.87
N GLN A 39 22.66 5.50 -2.69
CA GLN A 39 22.36 6.43 -1.59
C GLN A 39 20.95 6.17 -1.06
N VAL A 40 20.80 6.16 0.26
CA VAL A 40 19.52 6.01 0.92
C VAL A 40 18.90 7.39 1.20
N PHE A 41 17.61 7.51 0.91
CA PHE A 41 16.78 8.68 1.18
C PHE A 41 15.62 8.26 2.08
N ASP A 42 15.69 8.63 3.35
CA ASP A 42 14.56 8.49 4.28
C ASP A 42 13.65 9.71 4.12
N VAL A 43 12.44 9.50 3.62
CA VAL A 43 11.44 10.55 3.42
C VAL A 43 10.29 10.36 4.41
N ALA A 44 9.91 11.42 5.13
CA ALA A 44 8.84 11.34 6.11
C ALA A 44 7.44 11.38 5.47
N ASN A 45 7.30 11.92 4.28
CA ASN A 45 6.03 12.06 3.58
C ASN A 45 6.23 12.27 2.08
N PHE A 46 5.11 12.25 1.31
CA PHE A 46 5.15 12.42 -0.14
C PHE A 46 5.75 13.77 -0.59
N ARG A 47 5.56 14.85 0.15
CA ARG A 47 6.15 16.15 -0.18
C ARG A 47 7.68 16.08 -0.18
N GLN A 48 8.29 15.43 0.81
CA GLN A 48 9.74 15.26 0.84
C GLN A 48 10.23 14.40 -0.33
N LEU A 49 9.45 13.40 -0.77
CA LEU A 49 9.78 12.66 -1.99
C LEU A 49 9.85 13.59 -3.21
N LEU A 50 8.92 14.51 -3.37
CA LEU A 50 8.90 15.48 -4.48
C LEU A 50 10.09 16.45 -4.45
N GLU A 51 10.66 16.71 -3.27
CA GLU A 51 11.80 17.60 -3.06
C GLU A 51 13.15 16.93 -3.33
N LEU A 52 13.19 15.59 -3.51
CA LEU A 52 14.43 14.87 -3.78
C LEU A 52 15.03 15.25 -5.12
N ARG A 53 16.33 15.53 -5.11
CA ARG A 53 17.13 15.73 -6.33
C ARG A 53 17.74 14.39 -6.74
N LEU A 54 17.10 13.72 -7.69
CA LEU A 54 17.55 12.42 -8.19
C LEU A 54 18.45 12.52 -9.44
N THR A 55 18.99 13.72 -9.71
CA THR A 55 19.94 13.92 -10.81
C THR A 55 21.21 13.11 -10.56
N GLY A 56 21.64 12.34 -11.56
CA GLY A 56 22.81 11.48 -11.49
C GLY A 56 22.55 10.08 -10.97
N PHE A 57 21.33 9.77 -10.52
CA PHE A 57 20.91 8.39 -10.30
C PHE A 57 20.40 7.77 -11.60
N THR A 58 20.69 6.51 -11.81
CA THR A 58 20.27 5.76 -13.01
C THR A 58 18.96 5.04 -12.79
N ARG A 59 18.62 4.74 -11.53
CA ARG A 59 17.36 4.10 -11.12
C ARG A 59 17.05 4.36 -9.65
N VAL A 60 15.81 4.11 -9.30
CA VAL A 60 15.31 4.15 -7.93
C VAL A 60 14.96 2.73 -7.47
N PHE A 61 15.28 2.40 -6.24
CA PHE A 61 14.70 1.28 -5.51
C PHE A 61 13.71 1.84 -4.49
N LEU A 62 12.41 1.57 -4.72
CA LEU A 62 11.36 1.90 -3.76
C LEU A 62 11.33 0.83 -2.67
N ALA A 63 11.82 1.21 -1.48
CA ALA A 63 11.73 0.43 -0.25
C ALA A 63 10.59 0.91 0.66
N LEU A 64 9.72 1.80 0.14
CA LEU A 64 8.52 2.27 0.83
C LEU A 64 7.48 1.14 0.94
N HIS A 65 6.72 1.14 2.05
CA HIS A 65 5.60 0.24 2.28
C HIS A 65 4.36 1.03 2.70
N GLY A 66 3.20 0.61 2.21
CA GLY A 66 1.93 1.27 2.46
C GLY A 66 1.83 2.69 1.90
N GLY A 67 0.72 3.35 2.15
CA GLY A 67 0.49 4.75 1.83
C GLY A 67 0.91 5.16 0.41
N PHE A 68 1.57 6.31 0.28
CA PHE A 68 2.02 6.83 -1.01
C PHE A 68 3.10 5.97 -1.69
N GLY A 69 3.74 5.06 -0.96
CA GLY A 69 4.73 4.11 -1.50
C GLY A 69 4.10 3.03 -2.38
N GLU A 70 2.85 2.65 -2.12
CA GLU A 70 2.19 1.53 -2.79
C GLU A 70 0.88 1.90 -3.50
N ASN A 71 0.35 3.11 -3.30
CA ASN A 71 -0.92 3.55 -3.91
C ASN A 71 -0.78 4.18 -5.32
N GLY A 72 0.41 4.16 -5.89
CA GLY A 72 0.69 4.69 -7.23
C GLY A 72 1.26 6.11 -7.25
N MET A 73 1.24 6.85 -6.13
CA MET A 73 1.73 8.23 -6.09
C MET A 73 3.25 8.33 -6.31
N ALA A 74 4.04 7.53 -5.60
CA ALA A 74 5.49 7.48 -5.77
C ALA A 74 5.86 7.03 -7.19
N GLN A 75 5.18 6.02 -7.70
CA GLN A 75 5.38 5.49 -9.05
C GLN A 75 5.09 6.55 -10.12
N ALA A 76 3.96 7.29 -10.00
CA ALA A 76 3.59 8.35 -10.93
C ALA A 76 4.61 9.50 -10.95
N TYR A 77 5.13 9.88 -9.79
CA TYR A 77 6.21 10.87 -9.69
C TYR A 77 7.46 10.41 -10.45
N LEU A 78 7.91 9.18 -10.22
CA LEU A 78 9.12 8.64 -10.84
C LEU A 78 8.96 8.47 -12.35
N GLU A 79 7.79 8.07 -12.84
CA GLU A 79 7.49 8.07 -14.27
C GLU A 79 7.51 9.49 -14.87
N GLY A 80 6.94 10.46 -14.15
CA GLY A 80 6.94 11.87 -14.57
C GLY A 80 8.34 12.45 -14.79
N ILE A 81 9.29 12.05 -13.93
CA ILE A 81 10.71 12.46 -14.07
C ILE A 81 11.54 11.45 -14.90
N LYS A 82 10.93 10.43 -15.46
CA LYS A 82 11.52 9.40 -16.34
C LYS A 82 12.71 8.64 -15.73
N ILE A 83 12.64 8.33 -14.45
CA ILE A 83 13.63 7.50 -13.78
C ILE A 83 13.08 6.08 -13.59
N PRO A 84 13.79 5.02 -14.00
CA PRO A 84 13.38 3.64 -13.79
C PRO A 84 13.28 3.30 -12.30
N TYR A 85 12.30 2.49 -11.92
CA TYR A 85 12.10 2.03 -10.54
C TYR A 85 11.62 0.57 -10.52
N ASN A 86 11.66 -0.07 -9.35
CA ASN A 86 11.10 -1.40 -9.12
C ASN A 86 9.61 -1.33 -8.79
N GLY A 87 8.88 -2.39 -9.14
CA GLY A 87 7.47 -2.52 -8.81
C GLY A 87 6.52 -2.25 -9.98
N PRO A 88 5.21 -2.24 -9.73
CA PRO A 88 4.19 -2.10 -10.74
C PRO A 88 4.02 -0.63 -11.19
N SER A 89 3.25 -0.43 -12.28
CA SER A 89 2.89 0.91 -12.75
C SER A 89 1.99 1.65 -11.75
N PRO A 90 1.87 2.99 -11.85
CA PRO A 90 1.00 3.77 -10.99
C PRO A 90 -0.45 3.27 -10.97
N GLN A 91 -0.98 2.92 -12.16
CA GLN A 91 -2.36 2.41 -12.27
C GLN A 91 -2.53 1.05 -11.59
N ALA A 92 -1.58 0.13 -11.80
CA ALA A 92 -1.64 -1.17 -11.15
C ALA A 92 -1.52 -1.04 -9.63
N SER A 93 -0.63 -0.19 -9.13
CA SER A 93 -0.49 0.12 -7.70
C SER A 93 -1.78 0.68 -7.12
N ALA A 94 -2.39 1.68 -7.76
CA ALA A 94 -3.63 2.29 -7.29
C ALA A 94 -4.79 1.29 -7.25
N ILE A 95 -4.95 0.46 -8.28
CA ILE A 95 -5.99 -0.57 -8.32
C ILE A 95 -5.76 -1.63 -7.24
N CYS A 96 -4.52 -2.10 -7.06
CA CYS A 96 -4.22 -3.16 -6.09
C CYS A 96 -4.35 -2.67 -4.64
N MET A 97 -4.05 -1.41 -4.37
CA MET A 97 -4.18 -0.84 -3.02
C MET A 97 -5.65 -0.66 -2.63
N ASP A 98 -6.52 -0.31 -3.56
CA ASP A 98 -7.96 -0.19 -3.35
C ASP A 98 -8.66 -1.54 -3.52
N LYS A 99 -9.14 -2.11 -2.40
CA LYS A 99 -9.79 -3.44 -2.40
C LYS A 99 -11.10 -3.48 -3.18
N LEU A 100 -11.84 -2.37 -3.24
CA LEU A 100 -13.07 -2.28 -4.03
C LEU A 100 -12.74 -2.27 -5.52
N LEU A 101 -11.79 -1.45 -5.95
CA LEU A 101 -11.36 -1.40 -7.34
C LEU A 101 -10.76 -2.75 -7.78
N SER A 102 -9.90 -3.36 -6.95
CA SER A 102 -9.37 -4.71 -7.20
C SER A 102 -10.47 -5.73 -7.46
N LYS A 103 -11.56 -5.69 -6.64
CA LYS A 103 -12.69 -6.61 -6.83
C LYS A 103 -13.51 -6.30 -8.08
N HIS A 104 -13.67 -5.04 -8.45
CA HIS A 104 -14.35 -4.67 -9.69
C HIS A 104 -13.57 -5.14 -10.92
N VAL A 105 -12.25 -4.95 -10.91
CA VAL A 105 -11.38 -5.48 -11.99
C VAL A 105 -11.44 -7.00 -12.06
N ALA A 106 -11.31 -7.68 -10.91
CA ALA A 106 -11.39 -9.15 -10.85
C ALA A 106 -12.73 -9.67 -11.41
N ASN A 107 -13.85 -9.04 -11.00
CA ASN A 107 -15.18 -9.42 -11.50
C ASN A 107 -15.33 -9.16 -12.99
N GLY A 108 -14.80 -8.05 -13.51
CA GLY A 108 -14.81 -7.74 -14.95
C GLY A 108 -13.98 -8.72 -15.80
N LEU A 109 -13.01 -9.38 -15.17
CA LEU A 109 -12.18 -10.43 -15.77
C LEU A 109 -12.66 -11.85 -15.43
N GLU A 110 -13.84 -11.98 -14.83
CA GLU A 110 -14.41 -13.27 -14.39
C GLU A 110 -13.52 -14.04 -13.39
N ILE A 111 -12.62 -13.36 -12.71
CA ILE A 111 -11.78 -13.93 -11.65
C ILE A 111 -12.59 -14.05 -10.37
N LYS A 112 -12.69 -15.26 -9.83
CA LYS A 112 -13.45 -15.52 -8.60
C LYS A 112 -12.84 -14.77 -7.42
N THR A 113 -13.65 -13.97 -6.74
CA THR A 113 -13.30 -13.25 -5.52
C THR A 113 -14.36 -13.48 -4.44
N PRO A 114 -14.00 -13.49 -3.15
CA PRO A 114 -14.98 -13.63 -2.08
C PRO A 114 -16.08 -12.57 -2.17
N LYS A 115 -17.31 -12.95 -1.76
CA LYS A 115 -18.42 -11.99 -1.63
C LYS A 115 -18.01 -10.83 -0.74
N TYR A 116 -18.50 -9.64 -1.02
CA TYR A 116 -18.21 -8.45 -0.24
C TYR A 116 -19.41 -7.49 -0.16
N LEU A 117 -19.39 -6.63 0.83
CA LEU A 117 -20.14 -5.39 0.94
C LEU A 117 -19.11 -4.27 1.11
N PHE A 118 -19.38 -3.14 0.47
CA PHE A 118 -18.58 -1.94 0.64
C PHE A 118 -19.46 -0.84 1.23
N TYR A 119 -18.95 -0.19 2.24
CA TYR A 119 -19.59 0.94 2.90
C TYR A 119 -18.63 2.12 2.92
N PRO A 120 -19.00 3.28 2.34
CA PRO A 120 -18.26 4.52 2.54
C PRO A 120 -18.23 4.88 4.04
N ASN A 121 -17.17 5.59 4.46
CA ASN A 121 -16.93 5.88 5.89
C ASN A 121 -18.06 6.66 6.59
N ASP A 122 -18.85 7.43 5.85
CA ASP A 122 -19.99 8.21 6.33
C ASP A 122 -21.33 7.45 6.29
N SER A 123 -21.32 6.19 5.88
CA SER A 123 -22.51 5.36 5.73
C SER A 123 -22.82 4.57 6.98
N ALA A 124 -24.11 4.47 7.32
CA ALA A 124 -24.57 3.55 8.36
C ALA A 124 -24.37 2.11 7.90
N VAL A 125 -23.54 1.37 8.60
CA VAL A 125 -23.28 -0.05 8.33
C VAL A 125 -24.24 -0.92 9.12
N SER A 126 -24.96 -1.84 8.46
CA SER A 126 -25.91 -2.72 9.11
C SER A 126 -25.36 -4.11 9.36
N PHE A 127 -25.24 -4.49 10.63
CA PHE A 127 -24.90 -5.86 11.04
C PHE A 127 -25.86 -6.90 10.47
N ALA A 128 -27.18 -6.58 10.45
CA ALA A 128 -28.20 -7.50 9.93
C ALA A 128 -27.95 -7.82 8.45
N VAL A 129 -27.65 -6.81 7.62
CA VAL A 129 -27.33 -6.98 6.20
C VAL A 129 -26.04 -7.79 6.01
N ALA A 130 -25.01 -7.50 6.79
CA ALA A 130 -23.75 -8.24 6.73
C ALA A 130 -23.96 -9.71 7.12
N LYS A 131 -24.69 -9.97 8.20
CA LYS A 131 -25.01 -11.32 8.69
C LYS A 131 -25.87 -12.13 7.69
N GLU A 132 -26.85 -11.50 7.06
CA GLU A 132 -27.64 -12.13 6.00
C GLU A 132 -26.76 -12.51 4.79
N ARG A 133 -25.83 -11.64 4.41
CA ARG A 133 -24.95 -11.84 3.24
C ARG A 133 -23.88 -12.91 3.43
N PHE A 134 -23.27 -12.96 4.64
CA PHE A 134 -22.07 -13.74 4.92
C PHE A 134 -22.25 -14.83 5.97
N GLY A 135 -23.37 -14.86 6.67
CA GLY A 135 -23.55 -15.70 7.85
C GLY A 135 -23.01 -15.06 9.12
N SER A 136 -22.77 -15.88 10.16
CA SER A 136 -22.33 -15.40 11.48
C SER A 136 -20.82 -15.08 11.55
N ARG A 137 -20.04 -15.44 10.55
CA ARG A 137 -18.57 -15.29 10.60
C ARG A 137 -18.05 -14.61 9.34
N PHE A 138 -17.48 -13.42 9.50
CA PHE A 138 -16.93 -12.64 8.39
C PHE A 138 -15.83 -11.66 8.85
N ILE A 139 -15.13 -11.08 7.88
CA ILE A 139 -14.05 -10.11 8.11
C ILE A 139 -14.55 -8.70 7.79
N VAL A 140 -14.22 -7.75 8.68
CA VAL A 140 -14.31 -6.31 8.42
C VAL A 140 -12.88 -5.78 8.27
N LYS A 141 -12.64 -4.93 7.27
CA LYS A 141 -11.30 -4.39 6.98
C LYS A 141 -11.38 -3.04 6.26
N PRO A 142 -10.38 -2.17 6.41
CA PRO A 142 -10.25 -0.94 5.63
C PRO A 142 -10.10 -1.23 4.13
N ASN A 143 -10.50 -0.28 3.29
CA ASN A 143 -10.37 -0.42 1.84
C ASN A 143 -8.93 -0.25 1.37
N GLY A 144 -8.19 0.74 1.91
CA GLY A 144 -6.88 1.18 1.43
C GLY A 144 -5.66 0.70 2.23
N GLU A 145 -5.82 -0.17 3.25
CA GLU A 145 -4.70 -0.62 4.08
C GLU A 145 -4.13 -1.98 3.65
N GLY A 146 -2.83 -2.19 3.92
CA GLY A 146 -2.10 -3.44 3.72
C GLY A 146 -1.87 -4.22 5.02
N CYS A 147 -1.06 -5.27 4.98
CA CYS A 147 -0.49 -6.03 6.11
C CYS A 147 -1.47 -6.38 7.25
N SER A 148 -2.73 -6.61 6.95
CA SER A 148 -3.80 -6.90 7.93
C SER A 148 -4.09 -5.75 8.92
N ILE A 149 -3.63 -4.54 8.64
CA ILE A 149 -3.92 -3.35 9.44
C ILE A 149 -5.43 -3.08 9.42
N GLY A 150 -6.00 -2.81 10.58
CA GLY A 150 -7.44 -2.54 10.71
C GLY A 150 -8.36 -3.74 10.51
N VAL A 151 -7.85 -4.92 10.17
CA VAL A 151 -8.63 -6.14 9.97
C VAL A 151 -9.21 -6.65 11.29
N SER A 152 -10.46 -7.08 11.26
CA SER A 152 -11.16 -7.70 12.40
C SER A 152 -12.01 -8.88 11.92
N LEU A 153 -12.02 -9.96 12.71
CA LEU A 153 -12.95 -11.07 12.57
C LEU A 153 -14.18 -10.79 13.44
N VAL A 154 -15.38 -10.92 12.86
CA VAL A 154 -16.68 -10.86 13.55
C VAL A 154 -17.24 -12.28 13.64
N GLN A 155 -17.71 -12.70 14.82
CA GLN A 155 -18.22 -14.06 15.09
C GLN A 155 -19.70 -14.06 15.55
N GLY A 156 -20.51 -13.20 14.96
CA GLY A 156 -21.97 -13.19 15.14
C GLY A 156 -22.48 -12.25 16.23
N ASP A 157 -21.61 -11.48 16.86
CA ASP A 157 -21.96 -10.46 17.86
C ASP A 157 -22.01 -9.06 17.24
N VAL A 158 -23.05 -8.28 17.58
CA VAL A 158 -23.22 -6.92 17.06
C VAL A 158 -22.18 -5.95 17.66
N GLY A 159 -21.79 -6.14 18.90
CA GLY A 159 -20.78 -5.30 19.56
C GLY A 159 -19.39 -5.50 18.95
N GLU A 160 -19.03 -6.76 18.61
CA GLU A 160 -17.81 -7.06 17.84
C GLU A 160 -17.83 -6.37 16.47
N PHE A 161 -18.99 -6.38 15.80
CA PHE A 161 -19.15 -5.74 14.50
C PHE A 161 -18.96 -4.23 14.59
N ASP A 162 -19.61 -3.56 15.55
CA ASP A 162 -19.50 -2.10 15.73
C ASP A 162 -18.04 -1.68 16.04
N GLN A 163 -17.34 -2.45 16.87
CA GLN A 163 -15.92 -2.23 17.15
C GLN A 163 -15.06 -2.44 15.90
N ALA A 164 -15.34 -3.48 15.13
CA ALA A 164 -14.63 -3.78 13.89
C ALA A 164 -14.81 -2.67 12.84
N VAL A 165 -16.05 -2.17 12.67
CA VAL A 165 -16.36 -1.04 11.78
C VAL A 165 -15.62 0.21 12.24
N LYS A 166 -15.73 0.57 13.53
CA LYS A 166 -15.04 1.74 14.09
C LYS A 166 -13.52 1.65 13.87
N LYS A 167 -12.93 0.48 14.09
CA LYS A 167 -11.51 0.24 13.85
C LYS A 167 -11.15 0.40 12.37
N ALA A 168 -11.91 -0.20 11.45
CA ALA A 168 -11.64 -0.10 10.02
C ALA A 168 -11.78 1.34 9.50
N SER A 169 -12.81 2.09 9.96
CA SER A 169 -13.06 3.48 9.57
C SER A 169 -12.00 4.47 10.09
N SER A 170 -11.15 4.09 11.05
CA SER A 170 -10.07 4.97 11.52
C SER A 170 -8.87 5.03 10.56
N PHE A 171 -8.89 4.25 9.48
CA PHE A 171 -7.81 4.16 8.49
C PHE A 171 -8.20 4.72 7.10
N GLY A 172 -9.28 5.46 6.96
CA GLY A 172 -9.62 6.00 5.64
C GLY A 172 -10.90 6.77 5.60
#